data_850986b3e2228452163127bb60b7b627
#
_entry.id   850986b3e2228452163127bb60b7b627
#
_cell.length_a   1.000
_cell.length_b   1.000
_cell.length_c   1.000
_cell.angle_alpha   90.00
_cell.angle_beta   90.00
_cell.angle_gamma   90.00
#
_symmetry.space_group_name_H-M   'P 1'
#
loop_
_entity.id
_entity.type
_entity.pdbx_description
1 polymer ?
#
loop_
_entity_poly.entity_id
_entity_poly.type
_entity_poly.pdbx_seq_one_letter_code
_entity_poly.pdbx_strand_id
1 'polypeptide(L)'
;MTWRGVIVFSHTRTAKWNFVRIGATALTTVTASLAAQTAPYDSATPLQHATLFAPSVISIGDYESHATFTPDGREIYFLKMAPNFSRWTIFVSRYRDGRWSEPAVASFSGQYQDADPYITGDGKHFYFISDRPVETGGERQSHHDIWVMDKTDSGWSAPRHLPAPVNSDADSYYPMVLKNGTLYFGSQRNDSKGLGDIYRAMPQKDGSYAVENLGPPVNTSAGEYEAFVTEDERLLLLAATKRPDSLGDYDLYISHKQGDGKWSEPVNLGPEINSPARELSPKLTPDGKYLIWMSCRVRVLPAKPQRRNTAEVLQELHAPGNGLGDIYQIDVSAVSALRPPK
;
A
#
# COMPACT_ATOMS: atom_id res chain seq x y z
N MET A 1 -43.86 -7.94 -71.04
CA MET A 1 -44.74 -9.02 -71.47
C MET A 1 -45.45 -9.50 -70.22
N THR A 2 -46.63 -8.93 -69.90
CA THR A 2 -48.03 -9.43 -70.00
C THR A 2 -48.14 -10.92 -69.65
N TRP A 3 -48.91 -11.28 -68.68
CA TRP A 3 -50.37 -11.58 -68.59
C TRP A 3 -50.72 -11.94 -67.14
N ARG A 4 -51.62 -11.34 -66.42
CA ARG A 4 -53.05 -11.38 -66.36
C ARG A 4 -53.72 -12.75 -66.00
N GLY A 5 -54.48 -12.71 -64.89
CA GLY A 5 -55.83 -13.20 -64.71
C GLY A 5 -55.85 -14.57 -64.01
N VAL A 6 -56.80 -14.93 -63.23
CA VAL A 6 -58.23 -14.70 -63.13
C VAL A 6 -58.72 -15.13 -61.71
N ILE A 7 -59.77 -14.49 -61.27
CA ILE A 7 -60.55 -14.72 -60.05
C ILE A 7 -61.44 -15.93 -60.23
N VAL A 8 -61.66 -16.77 -59.18
CA VAL A 8 -62.96 -17.41 -58.91
C VAL A 8 -63.21 -17.53 -57.44
N PHE A 9 -64.43 -17.11 -57.07
CA PHE A 9 -65.11 -17.23 -55.73
C PHE A 9 -65.49 -18.67 -55.43
N SER A 10 -65.52 -19.08 -54.17
CA SER A 10 -66.73 -19.33 -53.41
C SER A 10 -66.53 -20.19 -52.16
N HIS A 11 -67.34 -19.89 -51.24
CA HIS A 11 -67.96 -20.68 -50.13
C HIS A 11 -67.45 -20.56 -48.74
N THR A 12 -68.23 -19.86 -48.01
CA THR A 12 -68.43 -19.80 -46.55
C THR A 12 -68.32 -21.14 -45.83
N ARG A 13 -67.49 -21.17 -44.79
CA ARG A 13 -67.67 -22.01 -43.61
C ARG A 13 -67.35 -21.26 -42.34
N THR A 14 -68.26 -21.15 -41.47
CA THR A 14 -68.20 -20.65 -40.11
C THR A 14 -67.17 -21.43 -39.30
N ALA A 15 -66.13 -20.79 -38.85
CA ALA A 15 -65.14 -21.34 -37.87
C ALA A 15 -65.40 -20.69 -36.50
N LYS A 16 -65.68 -21.55 -35.53
CA LYS A 16 -65.81 -21.19 -34.11
C LYS A 16 -64.47 -20.72 -33.56
N TRP A 17 -64.47 -19.54 -32.96
CA TRP A 17 -63.28 -19.02 -32.25
C TRP A 17 -63.18 -19.74 -30.88
N ASN A 18 -62.16 -20.56 -30.72
CA ASN A 18 -61.69 -21.04 -29.41
C ASN A 18 -60.75 -20.00 -28.83
N PHE A 19 -61.20 -19.36 -27.75
CA PHE A 19 -60.29 -18.50 -26.95
C PHE A 19 -59.25 -19.40 -26.23
N VAL A 20 -57.99 -19.35 -26.69
CA VAL A 20 -56.84 -19.88 -25.96
C VAL A 20 -56.48 -18.81 -24.90
N ARG A 21 -56.66 -19.16 -23.64
CA ARG A 21 -56.15 -18.37 -22.52
C ARG A 21 -54.62 -18.43 -22.56
N ILE A 22 -53.98 -17.31 -22.91
CA ILE A 22 -52.56 -17.12 -22.75
C ILE A 22 -52.29 -16.94 -21.25
N GLY A 23 -51.71 -17.95 -20.60
CA GLY A 23 -51.25 -17.85 -19.24
C GLY A 23 -50.12 -16.84 -19.16
N ALA A 24 -50.26 -15.83 -18.32
CA ALA A 24 -49.20 -14.88 -18.00
C ALA A 24 -48.11 -15.63 -17.24
N THR A 25 -46.97 -15.91 -17.90
CA THR A 25 -45.77 -16.39 -17.26
C THR A 25 -45.14 -15.21 -16.51
N ALA A 26 -45.24 -15.24 -15.19
CA ALA A 26 -44.56 -14.27 -14.35
C ALA A 26 -43.03 -14.45 -14.54
N LEU A 27 -42.37 -13.50 -15.21
CA LEU A 27 -40.94 -13.37 -15.21
C LEU A 27 -40.51 -12.96 -13.78
N THR A 28 -40.08 -13.92 -12.99
CA THR A 28 -39.33 -13.66 -11.75
C THR A 28 -37.97 -13.13 -12.14
N THR A 29 -37.79 -11.82 -12.10
CA THR A 29 -36.46 -11.19 -12.13
C THR A 29 -35.73 -11.57 -10.86
N VAL A 30 -34.83 -12.54 -10.95
CA VAL A 30 -33.83 -12.81 -9.91
C VAL A 30 -32.88 -11.63 -9.94
N THR A 31 -33.08 -10.63 -9.10
CA THR A 31 -32.06 -9.64 -8.76
C THR A 31 -31.00 -10.38 -7.99
N ALA A 32 -29.96 -10.81 -8.70
CA ALA A 32 -28.71 -11.20 -8.05
C ALA A 32 -28.17 -9.96 -7.33
N SER A 33 -28.34 -9.91 -6.01
CA SER A 33 -27.63 -8.97 -5.17
C SER A 33 -26.14 -9.29 -5.36
N LEU A 34 -25.40 -8.44 -6.10
CA LEU A 34 -23.96 -8.46 -6.02
C LEU A 34 -23.62 -8.10 -4.56
N ALA A 35 -23.40 -9.11 -3.73
CA ALA A 35 -22.71 -8.90 -2.48
C ALA A 35 -21.39 -8.19 -2.84
N ALA A 36 -21.18 -7.02 -2.28
CA ALA A 36 -19.91 -6.32 -2.45
C ALA A 36 -18.81 -7.31 -2.08
N GLN A 37 -17.93 -7.62 -3.03
CA GLN A 37 -16.87 -8.57 -2.81
C GLN A 37 -15.94 -7.93 -1.78
N THR A 38 -15.79 -8.55 -0.61
CA THR A 38 -14.92 -8.06 0.45
C THR A 38 -13.49 -7.98 -0.07
N ALA A 39 -12.76 -6.93 0.31
CA ALA A 39 -11.38 -6.77 -0.12
C ALA A 39 -10.51 -7.91 0.45
N PRO A 40 -9.48 -8.37 -0.26
CA PRO A 40 -8.62 -9.47 0.18
C PRO A 40 -7.92 -9.26 1.52
N TYR A 41 -7.80 -8.03 1.95
CA TYR A 41 -7.23 -7.63 3.26
C TYR A 41 -8.31 -7.46 4.34
N ASP A 42 -9.60 -7.62 4.01
CA ASP A 42 -10.68 -7.51 4.98
C ASP A 42 -10.62 -8.60 6.05
N SER A 43 -10.86 -8.19 7.28
CA SER A 43 -11.09 -9.10 8.41
C SER A 43 -12.59 -9.38 8.57
N ALA A 44 -12.93 -10.62 8.92
CA ALA A 44 -14.30 -11.01 9.24
C ALA A 44 -14.85 -10.29 10.49
N THR A 45 -13.97 -9.81 11.37
CA THR A 45 -14.30 -9.06 12.57
C THR A 45 -13.46 -7.79 12.64
N PRO A 46 -13.98 -6.68 13.22
CA PRO A 46 -13.18 -5.47 13.39
C PRO A 46 -11.90 -5.74 14.16
N LEU A 47 -10.76 -5.25 13.64
CA LEU A 47 -9.45 -5.39 14.23
C LEU A 47 -9.21 -4.24 15.22
N GLN A 48 -9.52 -4.49 16.49
CA GLN A 48 -9.38 -3.50 17.55
C GLN A 48 -7.94 -3.38 18.08
N HIS A 49 -7.07 -4.34 17.73
CA HIS A 49 -5.67 -4.42 18.15
C HIS A 49 -4.76 -4.72 16.97
N ALA A 50 -3.50 -4.31 17.11
CA ALA A 50 -2.44 -4.63 16.14
C ALA A 50 -2.41 -6.14 15.84
N THR A 51 -2.67 -6.52 14.61
CA THR A 51 -2.79 -7.91 14.16
C THR A 51 -1.86 -8.16 12.98
N LEU A 52 -1.18 -9.31 12.98
CA LEU A 52 -0.32 -9.71 11.86
C LEU A 52 -1.13 -9.81 10.57
N PHE A 53 -0.59 -9.25 9.49
CA PHE A 53 -1.17 -9.37 8.15
C PHE A 53 -0.79 -10.71 7.52
N ALA A 54 -1.77 -11.49 7.08
CA ALA A 54 -1.61 -12.78 6.40
C ALA A 54 -0.48 -13.66 7.01
N PRO A 55 -0.60 -14.02 8.31
CA PRO A 55 0.41 -14.82 9.00
C PRO A 55 0.60 -16.16 8.29
N SER A 56 1.82 -16.68 8.33
CA SER A 56 2.28 -17.92 7.66
C SER A 56 2.36 -17.84 6.13
N VAL A 57 2.03 -16.71 5.50
CA VAL A 57 2.20 -16.51 4.05
C VAL A 57 3.03 -15.25 3.78
N ILE A 58 2.68 -14.12 4.38
CA ILE A 58 3.36 -12.83 4.19
C ILE A 58 4.22 -12.52 5.40
N SER A 59 3.66 -12.42 6.62
CA SER A 59 4.42 -12.30 7.85
C SER A 59 4.80 -13.69 8.35
N ILE A 60 6.05 -14.10 8.13
CA ILE A 60 6.48 -15.49 8.36
C ILE A 60 7.69 -15.62 9.31
N GLY A 61 8.25 -14.51 9.78
CA GLY A 61 9.43 -14.49 10.66
C GLY A 61 10.75 -14.24 9.93
N ASP A 62 10.71 -13.91 8.64
CA ASP A 62 11.78 -13.19 7.94
C ASP A 62 11.67 -11.69 8.27
N TYR A 63 12.37 -10.83 7.56
CA TYR A 63 12.20 -9.40 7.69
C TYR A 63 11.28 -8.89 6.59
N GLU A 64 10.01 -8.71 6.88
CA GLU A 64 8.98 -8.18 5.97
C GLU A 64 8.62 -6.74 6.32
N SER A 65 8.52 -5.86 5.30
CA SER A 65 8.20 -4.45 5.50
C SER A 65 7.64 -3.77 4.24
N HIS A 66 7.32 -2.49 4.32
CA HIS A 66 7.02 -1.59 3.20
C HIS A 66 5.93 -2.11 2.25
N ALA A 67 4.82 -2.59 2.83
CA ALA A 67 3.71 -3.14 2.04
C ALA A 67 2.98 -2.05 1.24
N THR A 68 2.57 -2.39 0.01
CA THR A 68 1.65 -1.62 -0.82
C THR A 68 0.73 -2.54 -1.60
N PHE A 69 -0.52 -2.12 -1.81
CA PHE A 69 -1.52 -2.89 -2.56
C PHE A 69 -1.80 -2.28 -3.93
N THR A 70 -2.19 -3.14 -4.87
CA THR A 70 -2.95 -2.65 -6.04
C THR A 70 -4.28 -2.05 -5.59
N PRO A 71 -4.90 -1.11 -6.36
CA PRO A 71 -6.16 -0.47 -5.97
C PRO A 71 -7.33 -1.44 -5.71
N ASP A 72 -7.32 -2.60 -6.37
CA ASP A 72 -8.29 -3.68 -6.15
C ASP A 72 -7.97 -4.58 -4.95
N GLY A 73 -6.84 -4.32 -4.26
CA GLY A 73 -6.35 -5.08 -3.12
C GLY A 73 -5.88 -6.50 -3.44
N ARG A 74 -5.81 -6.91 -4.72
CA ARG A 74 -5.55 -8.30 -5.08
C ARG A 74 -4.08 -8.66 -5.26
N GLU A 75 -3.20 -7.69 -5.34
CA GLU A 75 -1.76 -7.89 -5.25
C GLU A 75 -1.20 -7.04 -4.12
N ILE A 76 -0.30 -7.61 -3.35
CA ILE A 76 0.50 -6.91 -2.37
C ILE A 76 1.96 -7.03 -2.77
N TYR A 77 2.65 -5.89 -2.85
CA TYR A 77 4.08 -5.81 -2.98
C TYR A 77 4.66 -5.40 -1.64
N PHE A 78 5.75 -6.02 -1.25
CA PHE A 78 6.39 -5.73 0.02
C PHE A 78 7.88 -6.06 -0.05
N LEU A 79 8.64 -5.50 0.87
CA LEU A 79 10.08 -5.69 0.97
C LEU A 79 10.40 -6.90 1.82
N LYS A 80 11.32 -7.74 1.36
CA LYS A 80 12.12 -8.62 2.20
C LYS A 80 13.57 -8.18 2.18
N MET A 81 14.22 -8.23 3.35
CA MET A 81 15.60 -7.80 3.50
C MET A 81 16.36 -8.65 4.51
N ALA A 82 17.71 -8.55 4.47
CA ALA A 82 18.52 -9.12 5.52
C ALA A 82 18.42 -8.28 6.82
N PRO A 83 18.59 -8.89 8.02
CA PRO A 83 18.41 -8.20 9.30
C PRO A 83 19.28 -6.96 9.52
N ASN A 84 20.39 -6.83 8.78
CA ASN A 84 21.29 -5.68 8.84
C ASN A 84 20.94 -4.58 7.82
N PHE A 85 19.69 -4.53 7.34
CA PHE A 85 19.22 -3.58 6.33
C PHE A 85 20.01 -3.63 5.01
N SER A 86 20.45 -4.81 4.61
CA SER A 86 21.04 -5.04 3.30
C SER A 86 20.22 -6.00 2.47
N ARG A 87 20.53 -6.12 1.18
CA ARG A 87 19.88 -7.05 0.24
C ARG A 87 18.37 -6.85 0.13
N TRP A 88 17.96 -5.62 -0.12
CA TRP A 88 16.56 -5.24 -0.30
C TRP A 88 16.00 -5.84 -1.60
N THR A 89 14.89 -6.51 -1.47
CA THR A 89 14.23 -7.15 -2.62
C THR A 89 12.72 -7.02 -2.48
N ILE A 90 12.07 -6.52 -3.52
CA ILE A 90 10.61 -6.41 -3.56
C ILE A 90 10.02 -7.75 -3.97
N PHE A 91 9.10 -8.25 -3.15
CA PHE A 91 8.31 -9.45 -3.38
C PHE A 91 6.87 -9.07 -3.73
N VAL A 92 6.17 -10.00 -4.36
CA VAL A 92 4.74 -9.88 -4.68
C VAL A 92 4.00 -11.14 -4.28
N SER A 93 2.85 -10.99 -3.63
CA SER A 93 1.87 -12.04 -3.43
C SER A 93 0.53 -11.65 -4.06
N ARG A 94 -0.20 -12.64 -4.57
CA ARG A 94 -1.46 -12.44 -5.29
C ARG A 94 -2.60 -13.17 -4.59
N TYR A 95 -3.72 -12.47 -4.41
CA TYR A 95 -4.92 -13.07 -3.86
C TYR A 95 -5.75 -13.73 -4.96
N ARG A 96 -5.86 -15.05 -4.88
CA ARG A 96 -6.64 -15.88 -5.81
C ARG A 96 -7.31 -17.00 -5.03
N ASP A 97 -8.52 -17.35 -5.41
CA ASP A 97 -9.27 -18.47 -4.83
C ASP A 97 -9.38 -18.40 -3.28
N GLY A 98 -9.59 -17.19 -2.76
CA GLY A 98 -9.78 -16.95 -1.33
C GLY A 98 -8.51 -16.95 -0.47
N ARG A 99 -7.31 -16.93 -1.07
CA ARG A 99 -6.03 -16.97 -0.35
C ARG A 99 -4.92 -16.17 -1.05
N TRP A 100 -3.96 -15.73 -0.28
CA TRP A 100 -2.70 -15.18 -0.76
C TRP A 100 -1.80 -16.32 -1.28
N SER A 101 -1.13 -16.07 -2.40
CA SER A 101 -0.12 -16.99 -2.95
C SER A 101 1.18 -16.92 -2.14
N GLU A 102 2.01 -17.95 -2.22
CA GLU A 102 3.41 -17.83 -1.81
C GLU A 102 4.04 -16.61 -2.48
N PRO A 103 4.77 -15.76 -1.71
CA PRO A 103 5.45 -14.60 -2.26
C PRO A 103 6.55 -14.99 -3.24
N ALA A 104 6.60 -14.28 -4.36
CA ALA A 104 7.66 -14.41 -5.36
C ALA A 104 8.41 -13.08 -5.52
N VAL A 105 9.68 -13.12 -5.91
CA VAL A 105 10.42 -11.91 -6.26
C VAL A 105 9.68 -11.19 -7.40
N ALA A 106 9.45 -9.89 -7.25
CA ALA A 106 8.84 -9.08 -8.32
C ALA A 106 9.74 -9.09 -9.57
N SER A 107 9.13 -9.14 -10.76
CA SER A 107 9.85 -9.35 -12.02
C SER A 107 10.94 -8.30 -12.35
N PHE A 108 10.86 -7.13 -11.71
CA PHE A 108 11.79 -6.01 -11.87
C PHE A 108 12.82 -5.89 -10.74
N SER A 109 12.76 -6.79 -9.72
CA SER A 109 13.60 -6.74 -8.53
C SER A 109 14.49 -7.99 -8.41
N GLY A 110 15.39 -7.98 -7.42
CA GLY A 110 16.31 -9.09 -7.12
C GLY A 110 17.68 -9.01 -7.78
N GLN A 111 17.94 -7.99 -8.60
CA GLN A 111 19.25 -7.71 -9.18
C GLN A 111 19.98 -6.58 -8.43
N TYR A 112 19.25 -5.56 -8.05
CA TYR A 112 19.70 -4.38 -7.33
C TYR A 112 19.08 -4.34 -5.93
N GLN A 113 19.43 -3.35 -5.13
CA GLN A 113 18.72 -3.07 -3.89
C GLN A 113 17.47 -2.25 -4.23
N ASP A 114 16.33 -2.91 -4.27
CA ASP A 114 15.04 -2.30 -4.58
C ASP A 114 14.17 -2.30 -3.33
N ALA A 115 13.59 -1.14 -2.97
CA ALA A 115 12.76 -1.00 -1.77
C ALA A 115 11.61 0.00 -1.99
N ASP A 116 10.83 0.21 -0.94
CA ASP A 116 9.81 1.24 -0.82
C ASP A 116 8.76 1.24 -1.95
N PRO A 117 8.13 0.09 -2.23
CA PRO A 117 7.14 0.02 -3.29
C PRO A 117 5.92 0.91 -2.98
N TYR A 118 5.48 1.65 -3.98
CA TYR A 118 4.24 2.43 -3.95
C TYR A 118 3.50 2.34 -5.27
N ILE A 119 2.21 2.02 -5.22
CA ILE A 119 1.33 2.01 -6.38
C ILE A 119 0.35 3.18 -6.27
N THR A 120 0.23 3.97 -7.34
CA THR A 120 -0.73 5.09 -7.37
C THR A 120 -2.17 4.60 -7.23
N GLY A 121 -3.04 5.43 -6.63
CA GLY A 121 -4.44 5.06 -6.37
C GLY A 121 -5.26 4.73 -7.62
N ASP A 122 -4.79 5.10 -8.82
CA ASP A 122 -5.38 4.70 -10.11
C ASP A 122 -4.76 3.42 -10.70
N GLY A 123 -3.74 2.86 -10.05
CA GLY A 123 -3.05 1.64 -10.45
C GLY A 123 -2.16 1.76 -11.67
N LYS A 124 -1.89 2.98 -12.16
CA LYS A 124 -1.17 3.18 -13.42
C LYS A 124 0.34 3.27 -13.25
N HIS A 125 0.83 3.67 -12.10
CA HIS A 125 2.24 3.88 -11.85
C HIS A 125 2.70 3.12 -10.61
N PHE A 126 3.91 2.57 -10.70
CA PHE A 126 4.61 1.90 -9.61
C PHE A 126 5.90 2.65 -9.33
N TYR A 127 6.01 3.23 -8.16
CA TYR A 127 7.22 3.91 -7.69
C TYR A 127 7.97 3.01 -6.71
N PHE A 128 9.28 3.13 -6.70
CA PHE A 128 10.16 2.42 -5.77
C PHE A 128 11.52 3.10 -5.75
N ILE A 129 12.37 2.74 -4.80
CA ILE A 129 13.76 3.19 -4.77
C ILE A 129 14.70 2.08 -5.22
N SER A 130 15.83 2.46 -5.81
CA SER A 130 16.84 1.51 -6.28
C SER A 130 18.22 2.17 -6.41
N ASP A 131 19.27 1.37 -6.17
CA ASP A 131 20.65 1.73 -6.45
C ASP A 131 21.12 1.30 -7.85
N ARG A 132 20.17 0.97 -8.75
CA ARG A 132 20.46 0.57 -10.13
C ARG A 132 21.12 1.70 -10.92
N PRO A 133 21.95 1.37 -11.92
CA PRO A 133 22.54 2.38 -12.79
C PRO A 133 21.45 3.18 -13.50
N VAL A 134 21.66 4.50 -13.62
CA VAL A 134 20.77 5.37 -14.42
C VAL A 134 20.87 5.01 -15.90
N GLU A 135 22.07 4.72 -16.38
CA GLU A 135 22.32 4.29 -17.75
C GLU A 135 22.46 2.76 -17.82
N THR A 136 21.90 2.16 -18.87
CA THR A 136 22.02 0.72 -19.11
C THR A 136 23.48 0.30 -19.22
N GLY A 137 23.88 -0.66 -18.37
CA GLY A 137 25.26 -1.15 -18.33
C GLY A 137 26.25 -0.29 -17.54
N GLY A 138 25.75 0.78 -16.88
CA GLY A 138 26.53 1.60 -15.95
C GLY A 138 26.83 0.88 -14.63
N GLU A 139 27.56 1.57 -13.75
CA GLU A 139 27.84 1.10 -12.39
C GLU A 139 26.66 1.38 -11.46
N ARG A 140 26.51 0.55 -10.43
CA ARG A 140 25.52 0.77 -9.36
C ARG A 140 25.78 2.10 -8.69
N GLN A 141 24.71 2.79 -8.33
CA GLN A 141 24.80 4.04 -7.58
C GLN A 141 25.25 3.78 -6.13
N SER A 142 25.87 4.77 -5.52
CA SER A 142 26.24 4.74 -4.10
C SER A 142 25.10 5.16 -3.17
N HIS A 143 23.97 5.58 -3.73
CA HIS A 143 22.74 6.03 -3.06
C HIS A 143 21.52 5.44 -3.78
N HIS A 144 20.35 5.62 -3.20
CA HIS A 144 19.10 5.13 -3.76
C HIS A 144 18.30 6.29 -4.34
N ASP A 145 17.88 6.12 -5.57
CA ASP A 145 17.03 7.05 -6.31
C ASP A 145 15.62 6.52 -6.46
N ILE A 146 14.67 7.42 -6.69
CA ILE A 146 13.29 7.09 -7.00
C ILE A 146 13.17 6.75 -8.48
N TRP A 147 12.54 5.60 -8.73
CA TRP A 147 12.23 5.07 -10.06
C TRP A 147 10.74 4.91 -10.22
N VAL A 148 10.24 4.97 -11.47
CA VAL A 148 8.84 4.77 -11.80
C VAL A 148 8.68 3.80 -12.97
N MET A 149 7.64 2.98 -12.90
CA MET A 149 7.18 2.10 -13.98
C MET A 149 5.72 2.39 -14.28
N ASP A 150 5.35 2.21 -15.53
CA ASP A 150 3.97 2.36 -15.99
C ASP A 150 3.28 0.99 -16.09
N LYS A 151 1.98 0.94 -15.79
CA LYS A 151 1.19 -0.29 -15.95
C LYS A 151 1.05 -0.64 -17.42
N THR A 152 1.25 -1.91 -17.77
CA THR A 152 1.08 -2.47 -19.10
C THR A 152 0.14 -3.67 -19.05
N ASP A 153 -0.29 -4.17 -20.21
CA ASP A 153 -1.13 -5.38 -20.29
C ASP A 153 -0.42 -6.63 -19.72
N SER A 154 0.91 -6.65 -19.78
CA SER A 154 1.74 -7.78 -19.31
C SER A 154 2.32 -7.59 -17.89
N GLY A 155 2.04 -6.48 -17.23
CA GLY A 155 2.57 -6.18 -15.89
C GLY A 155 3.07 -4.73 -15.76
N TRP A 156 4.35 -4.55 -15.45
CA TRP A 156 4.98 -3.25 -15.31
C TRP A 156 6.02 -3.03 -16.42
N SER A 157 6.16 -1.80 -16.90
CA SER A 157 7.18 -1.42 -17.89
C SER A 157 8.60 -1.55 -17.31
N ALA A 158 9.61 -1.33 -18.15
CA ALA A 158 10.96 -1.10 -17.65
C ALA A 158 11.00 0.11 -16.73
N PRO A 159 11.79 0.08 -15.64
CA PRO A 159 11.96 1.19 -14.72
C PRO A 159 12.56 2.43 -15.41
N ARG A 160 12.03 3.60 -15.11
CA ARG A 160 12.50 4.90 -15.56
C ARG A 160 12.92 5.75 -14.36
N HIS A 161 14.13 6.28 -14.42
CA HIS A 161 14.68 7.16 -13.40
C HIS A 161 13.95 8.49 -13.35
N LEU A 162 13.61 9.00 -12.15
CA LEU A 162 13.11 10.36 -12.01
C LEU A 162 14.29 11.36 -12.08
N PRO A 163 14.12 12.48 -12.80
CA PRO A 163 15.21 13.45 -12.93
C PRO A 163 15.38 14.30 -11.68
N ALA A 164 16.49 15.03 -11.61
CA ALA A 164 16.65 16.13 -10.68
C ALA A 164 15.52 17.18 -10.90
N PRO A 165 15.07 17.87 -9.85
CA PRO A 165 15.59 17.87 -8.48
C PRO A 165 14.94 16.82 -7.55
N VAL A 166 14.13 15.88 -8.06
CA VAL A 166 13.54 14.81 -7.24
C VAL A 166 14.65 13.91 -6.71
N ASN A 167 15.43 13.32 -7.60
CA ASN A 167 16.67 12.62 -7.24
C ASN A 167 17.83 13.61 -7.14
N SER A 168 18.81 13.30 -6.29
CA SER A 168 19.98 14.12 -6.01
C SER A 168 21.15 13.21 -5.60
N ASP A 169 22.26 13.78 -5.17
CA ASP A 169 23.41 13.00 -4.65
C ASP A 169 23.16 12.36 -3.27
N ALA A 170 21.98 12.61 -2.68
CA ALA A 170 21.57 12.01 -1.40
C ALA A 170 20.53 10.92 -1.64
N ASP A 171 20.46 9.93 -0.73
CA ASP A 171 19.39 8.93 -0.72
C ASP A 171 18.01 9.59 -0.75
N SER A 172 17.14 9.06 -1.58
CA SER A 172 15.71 9.32 -1.58
C SER A 172 14.98 8.03 -1.23
N TYR A 173 13.96 8.10 -0.40
CA TYR A 173 13.24 6.92 0.08
C TYR A 173 11.75 7.17 0.26
N TYR A 174 10.99 6.09 0.30
CA TYR A 174 9.56 6.01 0.57
C TYR A 174 8.72 6.97 -0.30
N PRO A 175 8.78 6.84 -1.63
CA PRO A 175 8.00 7.69 -2.53
C PRO A 175 6.50 7.42 -2.37
N MET A 176 5.72 8.50 -2.34
CA MET A 176 4.26 8.47 -2.32
C MET A 176 3.74 9.59 -3.22
N VAL A 177 2.84 9.26 -4.15
CA VAL A 177 2.38 10.19 -5.19
C VAL A 177 0.86 10.34 -5.15
N LEU A 178 0.41 11.58 -5.05
CA LEU A 178 -1.01 11.95 -5.10
C LEU A 178 -1.53 11.99 -6.55
N LYS A 179 -2.84 11.95 -6.73
CA LYS A 179 -3.49 12.03 -8.07
C LYS A 179 -3.13 13.27 -8.87
N ASN A 180 -2.79 14.37 -8.20
CA ASN A 180 -2.35 15.62 -8.85
C ASN A 180 -0.87 15.58 -9.27
N GLY A 181 -0.16 14.47 -9.02
CA GLY A 181 1.26 14.27 -9.34
C GLY A 181 2.22 14.79 -8.27
N THR A 182 1.73 15.36 -7.18
CA THR A 182 2.59 15.75 -6.05
C THR A 182 3.21 14.49 -5.43
N LEU A 183 4.54 14.47 -5.35
CA LEU A 183 5.33 13.39 -4.76
C LEU A 183 5.81 13.81 -3.37
N TYR A 184 5.56 12.97 -2.37
CA TYR A 184 6.19 13.05 -1.05
C TYR A 184 7.26 11.97 -0.94
N PHE A 185 8.39 12.28 -0.30
CA PHE A 185 9.49 11.34 -0.11
C PHE A 185 10.39 11.79 1.04
N GLY A 186 11.14 10.85 1.61
CA GLY A 186 12.19 11.14 2.57
C GLY A 186 13.54 11.34 1.88
N SER A 187 14.42 12.16 2.47
CA SER A 187 15.79 12.32 1.98
C SER A 187 16.71 12.93 3.05
N GLN A 188 18.04 12.75 2.87
CA GLN A 188 19.08 13.33 3.72
C GLN A 188 19.87 14.38 2.94
N ARG A 189 19.18 15.34 2.37
CA ARG A 189 19.79 16.43 1.58
C ARG A 189 20.52 17.43 2.47
N ASN A 190 21.36 18.28 1.86
CA ASN A 190 22.12 19.31 2.57
C ASN A 190 21.27 20.33 3.33
N ASP A 191 20.00 20.50 2.97
CA ASP A 191 19.04 21.38 3.64
C ASP A 191 18.17 20.66 4.68
N SER A 192 18.42 19.37 4.95
CA SER A 192 17.76 18.61 6.02
C SER A 192 18.01 19.24 7.38
N LYS A 193 16.97 19.24 8.22
CA LYS A 193 17.02 19.82 9.59
C LYS A 193 17.60 18.84 10.60
N GLY A 194 17.43 17.54 10.34
CA GLY A 194 17.80 16.43 11.21
C GLY A 194 18.54 15.32 10.50
N LEU A 195 18.29 14.10 10.95
CA LEU A 195 18.88 12.88 10.40
C LEU A 195 18.28 12.48 9.05
N GLY A 196 17.09 12.93 8.76
CA GLY A 196 16.34 12.79 7.52
C GLY A 196 15.10 13.63 7.60
N ASP A 197 14.65 14.16 6.48
CA ASP A 197 13.50 15.05 6.38
C ASP A 197 12.53 14.57 5.32
N ILE A 198 11.26 14.95 5.47
CA ILE A 198 10.22 14.76 4.46
C ILE A 198 10.23 15.94 3.49
N TYR A 199 10.25 15.61 2.21
CA TYR A 199 10.19 16.57 1.10
C TYR A 199 8.90 16.41 0.31
N ARG A 200 8.51 17.47 -0.38
CA ARG A 200 7.41 17.48 -1.33
C ARG A 200 7.91 17.98 -2.68
N ALA A 201 7.64 17.24 -3.75
CA ALA A 201 7.94 17.62 -5.13
C ALA A 201 6.63 17.89 -5.87
N MET A 202 6.43 19.11 -6.34
CA MET A 202 5.23 19.56 -7.04
C MET A 202 5.50 19.62 -8.54
N PRO A 203 4.73 18.92 -9.39
CA PRO A 203 4.92 18.95 -10.83
C PRO A 203 4.67 20.37 -11.39
N GLN A 204 5.52 20.78 -12.31
CA GLN A 204 5.46 22.07 -12.99
C GLN A 204 4.91 21.89 -14.42
N LYS A 205 4.45 22.98 -15.03
CA LYS A 205 3.87 22.97 -16.38
C LYS A 205 4.87 22.56 -17.48
N ASP A 206 6.14 22.74 -17.25
CA ASP A 206 7.24 22.35 -18.16
C ASP A 206 7.69 20.91 -17.97
N GLY A 207 7.05 20.15 -17.08
CA GLY A 207 7.37 18.76 -16.77
C GLY A 207 8.47 18.58 -15.71
N SER A 208 9.03 19.67 -15.19
CA SER A 208 9.96 19.63 -14.05
C SER A 208 9.22 19.50 -12.72
N TYR A 209 9.96 19.43 -11.62
CA TYR A 209 9.43 19.45 -10.25
C TYR A 209 10.02 20.62 -9.47
N ALA A 210 9.17 21.27 -8.67
CA ALA A 210 9.60 22.15 -7.59
C ALA A 210 9.66 21.33 -6.29
N VAL A 211 10.86 21.15 -5.73
CA VAL A 211 11.07 20.38 -4.50
C VAL A 211 11.23 21.34 -3.33
N GLU A 212 10.52 21.04 -2.24
CA GLU A 212 10.64 21.78 -0.98
C GLU A 212 10.73 20.84 0.21
N ASN A 213 11.50 21.22 1.20
CA ASN A 213 11.51 20.62 2.53
C ASN A 213 10.24 21.04 3.26
N LEU A 214 9.49 20.11 3.90
CA LEU A 214 8.24 20.47 4.61
C LEU A 214 8.48 21.41 5.79
N GLY A 215 9.68 21.42 6.34
CA GLY A 215 10.04 22.25 7.47
C GLY A 215 9.26 21.93 8.75
N PRO A 216 9.43 22.78 9.80
CA PRO A 216 8.67 22.62 11.03
C PRO A 216 7.16 22.87 10.82
N PRO A 217 6.30 22.17 11.56
CA PRO A 217 6.62 21.27 12.68
C PRO A 217 6.89 19.80 12.26
N VAL A 218 6.75 19.46 10.99
CA VAL A 218 6.94 18.07 10.51
C VAL A 218 8.41 17.68 10.67
N ASN A 219 9.31 18.40 10.00
CA ASN A 219 10.75 18.16 10.04
C ASN A 219 11.39 18.91 11.21
N THR A 220 12.18 18.20 12.01
CA THR A 220 12.83 18.69 13.22
C THR A 220 14.33 18.39 13.23
N SER A 221 15.01 18.58 14.35
CA SER A 221 16.38 18.11 14.54
C SER A 221 16.49 16.59 14.80
N ALA A 222 15.37 15.91 14.89
CA ALA A 222 15.27 14.43 14.97
C ALA A 222 15.45 13.81 13.59
N GLY A 223 14.81 12.70 13.27
CA GLY A 223 14.77 12.15 11.93
C GLY A 223 13.35 11.78 11.57
N GLU A 224 12.87 12.32 10.49
CA GLU A 224 11.54 12.06 9.95
C GLU A 224 11.64 11.33 8.62
N TYR A 225 10.91 10.23 8.52
CA TYR A 225 11.00 9.28 7.40
C TYR A 225 9.61 8.80 6.98
N GLU A 226 9.54 8.21 5.78
CA GLU A 226 8.44 7.34 5.33
C GLU A 226 7.06 7.96 5.48
N ALA A 227 6.85 9.09 4.81
CA ALA A 227 5.59 9.81 4.83
C ALA A 227 4.52 9.15 3.97
N PHE A 228 3.34 8.93 4.53
CA PHE A 228 2.11 8.63 3.79
C PHE A 228 1.14 9.80 3.95
N VAL A 229 0.63 10.34 2.85
CA VAL A 229 -0.31 11.46 2.83
C VAL A 229 -1.62 11.03 2.16
N THR A 230 -2.77 11.36 2.75
CA THR A 230 -4.06 11.08 2.10
C THR A 230 -4.25 11.93 0.84
N GLU A 231 -5.03 11.44 -0.13
CA GLU A 231 -5.28 12.11 -1.42
C GLU A 231 -5.84 13.54 -1.30
N ASP A 232 -6.53 13.82 -0.21
CA ASP A 232 -7.05 15.15 0.12
C ASP A 232 -6.06 16.01 0.91
N GLU A 233 -4.84 15.52 1.12
CA GLU A 233 -3.78 16.14 1.92
C GLU A 233 -4.23 16.55 3.35
N ARG A 234 -5.21 15.88 3.93
CA ARG A 234 -5.67 16.21 5.29
C ARG A 234 -4.86 15.53 6.38
N LEU A 235 -4.27 14.38 6.07
CA LEU A 235 -3.59 13.52 7.02
C LEU A 235 -2.21 13.15 6.48
N LEU A 236 -1.21 13.30 7.32
CA LEU A 236 0.16 12.84 7.10
C LEU A 236 0.52 11.85 8.21
N LEU A 237 0.82 10.60 7.84
CA LEU A 237 1.48 9.62 8.69
C LEU A 237 2.96 9.64 8.39
N LEU A 238 3.81 9.49 9.39
CA LEU A 238 5.26 9.40 9.20
C LEU A 238 5.90 8.50 10.27
N ALA A 239 7.03 7.93 9.92
CA ALA A 239 7.92 7.31 10.89
C ALA A 239 8.95 8.35 11.35
N ALA A 240 9.21 8.41 12.66
CA ALA A 240 10.23 9.31 13.19
C ALA A 240 11.03 8.65 14.30
N THR A 241 12.30 9.05 14.42
CA THR A 241 13.22 8.59 15.47
C THR A 241 13.71 9.77 16.31
N LYS A 242 14.12 9.49 17.54
CA LYS A 242 14.71 10.48 18.46
C LYS A 242 13.82 11.68 18.81
N ARG A 243 12.50 11.54 18.66
CA ARG A 243 11.56 12.51 19.23
C ARG A 243 11.44 12.32 20.75
N PRO A 244 11.17 13.38 21.54
CA PRO A 244 11.14 13.30 23.01
C PRO A 244 10.10 12.32 23.56
N ASP A 245 9.03 12.06 22.81
CA ASP A 245 7.91 11.18 23.18
C ASP A 245 7.97 9.81 22.48
N SER A 246 9.10 9.45 21.87
CA SER A 246 9.31 8.13 21.26
C SER A 246 9.23 7.03 22.32
N LEU A 247 8.56 5.93 22.00
CA LEU A 247 8.46 4.71 22.79
C LEU A 247 9.57 3.71 22.43
N GLY A 248 10.04 3.74 21.17
CA GLY A 248 11.03 2.85 20.61
C GLY A 248 12.14 3.55 19.80
N ASP A 249 12.74 2.81 18.89
CA ASP A 249 13.79 3.32 17.99
C ASP A 249 13.18 4.21 16.89
N TYR A 250 12.12 3.72 16.24
CA TYR A 250 11.28 4.47 15.31
C TYR A 250 9.83 4.29 15.71
N ASP A 251 9.10 5.38 15.78
CA ASP A 251 7.68 5.40 16.08
C ASP A 251 6.89 6.01 14.95
N LEU A 252 5.62 5.64 14.84
CA LEU A 252 4.68 6.24 13.92
C LEU A 252 3.98 7.44 14.54
N TYR A 253 3.89 8.51 13.76
CA TYR A 253 3.26 9.76 14.12
C TYR A 253 2.20 10.15 13.11
N ILE A 254 1.30 11.01 13.53
CA ILE A 254 0.26 11.61 12.68
C ILE A 254 0.28 13.13 12.78
N SER A 255 0.16 13.80 11.65
CA SER A 255 -0.07 15.23 11.56
C SER A 255 -1.30 15.51 10.70
N HIS A 256 -2.02 16.57 11.04
CA HIS A 256 -3.22 16.99 10.32
C HIS A 256 -3.00 18.32 9.62
N LYS A 257 -3.53 18.47 8.41
CA LYS A 257 -3.53 19.75 7.69
C LYS A 257 -4.48 20.71 8.38
N GLN A 258 -3.99 21.89 8.73
CA GLN A 258 -4.76 22.94 9.38
C GLN A 258 -5.43 23.86 8.36
N GLY A 259 -6.35 24.71 8.83
CA GLY A 259 -7.09 25.64 7.98
C GLY A 259 -6.22 26.69 7.27
N ASP A 260 -5.02 26.96 7.78
CA ASP A 260 -4.00 27.82 7.16
C ASP A 260 -3.11 27.09 6.12
N GLY A 261 -3.40 25.81 5.86
CA GLY A 261 -2.66 24.98 4.92
C GLY A 261 -1.36 24.38 5.45
N LYS A 262 -1.02 24.61 6.73
CA LYS A 262 0.15 24.02 7.38
C LYS A 262 -0.18 22.69 8.03
N TRP A 263 0.85 21.86 8.26
CA TRP A 263 0.75 20.67 9.06
C TRP A 263 0.76 21.00 10.55
N SER A 264 -0.01 20.27 11.35
CA SER A 264 0.03 20.36 12.81
C SER A 264 1.33 19.75 13.35
N GLU A 265 1.67 20.01 14.61
CA GLU A 265 2.67 19.22 15.34
C GLU A 265 2.30 17.72 15.24
N PRO A 266 3.24 16.86 14.80
CA PRO A 266 3.00 15.43 14.76
C PRO A 266 2.77 14.82 16.15
N VAL A 267 1.76 13.97 16.26
CA VAL A 267 1.37 13.28 17.51
C VAL A 267 1.73 11.80 17.40
N ASN A 268 2.38 11.26 18.43
CA ASN A 268 2.70 9.84 18.54
C ASN A 268 1.41 8.99 18.53
N LEU A 269 1.37 7.92 17.73
CA LEU A 269 0.18 7.05 17.61
C LEU A 269 -0.09 6.19 18.85
N GLY A 270 0.83 6.20 19.81
CA GLY A 270 0.66 5.53 21.11
C GLY A 270 0.96 4.03 21.10
N PRO A 271 0.84 3.37 22.27
CA PRO A 271 1.39 2.02 22.50
C PRO A 271 0.63 0.88 21.81
N GLU A 272 -0.55 1.12 21.24
CA GLU A 272 -1.24 0.12 20.41
C GLU A 272 -0.52 -0.06 19.07
N ILE A 273 0.02 1.03 18.51
CA ILE A 273 0.74 1.05 17.24
C ILE A 273 2.23 0.95 17.48
N ASN A 274 2.78 1.82 18.32
CA ASN A 274 4.20 1.91 18.62
C ASN A 274 4.59 0.97 19.79
N SER A 275 5.79 0.43 19.71
CA SER A 275 6.35 -0.50 20.69
C SER A 275 7.76 -0.02 21.12
N PRO A 276 8.39 -0.67 22.11
CA PRO A 276 9.80 -0.38 22.40
C PRO A 276 10.79 -0.76 21.28
N ALA A 277 10.31 -1.34 20.18
CA ALA A 277 11.12 -1.73 19.04
C ALA A 277 11.12 -0.65 17.95
N ARG A 278 10.84 -1.03 16.72
CA ARG A 278 10.88 -0.17 15.53
C ARG A 278 9.58 -0.33 14.75
N GLU A 279 8.91 0.77 14.46
CA GLU A 279 7.74 0.84 13.61
C GLU A 279 8.04 1.74 12.40
N LEU A 280 7.79 1.20 11.19
CA LEU A 280 8.08 1.86 9.91
C LEU A 280 6.94 1.62 8.90
N SER A 281 7.03 2.30 7.78
CA SER A 281 6.23 2.11 6.56
C SER A 281 4.71 2.19 6.75
N PRO A 282 4.19 3.25 7.43
CA PRO A 282 2.76 3.41 7.62
C PRO A 282 2.05 3.69 6.29
N LYS A 283 0.97 2.95 6.00
CA LYS A 283 0.07 3.20 4.87
C LYS A 283 -1.36 2.87 5.25
N LEU A 284 -2.31 3.48 4.56
CA LEU A 284 -3.70 3.02 4.58
C LEU A 284 -3.92 2.02 3.45
N THR A 285 -4.84 1.08 3.67
CA THR A 285 -5.37 0.24 2.58
C THR A 285 -6.05 1.10 1.52
N PRO A 286 -6.22 0.62 0.27
CA PRO A 286 -6.82 1.40 -0.82
C PRO A 286 -8.21 1.99 -0.50
N ASP A 287 -8.99 1.33 0.34
CA ASP A 287 -10.30 1.78 0.82
C ASP A 287 -10.23 2.66 2.10
N GLY A 288 -9.03 2.86 2.64
CA GLY A 288 -8.80 3.63 3.87
C GLY A 288 -9.28 2.97 5.16
N LYS A 289 -9.67 1.70 5.13
CA LYS A 289 -10.27 1.00 6.28
C LYS A 289 -9.24 0.56 7.32
N TYR A 290 -8.05 0.16 6.89
CA TYR A 290 -6.98 -0.30 7.77
C TYR A 290 -5.74 0.56 7.65
N LEU A 291 -5.09 0.79 8.79
CA LEU A 291 -3.69 1.16 8.87
C LEU A 291 -2.85 -0.11 8.74
N ILE A 292 -1.86 -0.08 7.87
CA ILE A 292 -0.85 -1.13 7.69
C ILE A 292 0.51 -0.51 7.96
N TRP A 293 1.36 -1.24 8.69
CA TRP A 293 2.73 -0.82 9.01
C TRP A 293 3.63 -2.03 9.27
N MET A 294 4.91 -1.80 9.31
CA MET A 294 5.89 -2.77 9.79
C MET A 294 6.19 -2.53 11.28
N SER A 295 6.34 -3.61 12.05
CA SER A 295 6.82 -3.55 13.42
C SER A 295 7.82 -4.67 13.72
N CYS A 296 8.91 -4.31 14.41
CA CYS A 296 9.89 -5.24 14.96
C CYS A 296 9.55 -5.68 16.39
N ARG A 297 8.28 -5.57 16.81
CA ARG A 297 7.87 -5.96 18.16
C ARG A 297 8.14 -7.43 18.46
N VAL A 298 8.55 -7.70 19.68
CA VAL A 298 8.80 -9.06 20.13
C VAL A 298 7.54 -9.62 20.80
N ARG A 299 7.24 -10.87 20.53
CA ARG A 299 6.15 -11.59 21.21
C ARG A 299 6.36 -11.60 22.72
N VAL A 300 5.33 -11.21 23.45
CA VAL A 300 5.34 -11.27 24.92
C VAL A 300 5.39 -12.72 25.37
N LEU A 301 6.42 -13.07 26.13
CA LEU A 301 6.52 -14.39 26.74
C LEU A 301 5.55 -14.53 27.93
N PRO A 302 5.03 -15.75 28.19
CA PRO A 302 4.16 -15.98 29.32
C PRO A 302 4.87 -15.68 30.64
N ALA A 303 4.14 -15.15 31.62
CA ALA A 303 4.69 -14.80 32.95
C ALA A 303 5.34 -15.98 33.71
N LYS A 304 4.94 -17.22 33.38
CA LYS A 304 5.53 -18.46 33.90
C LYS A 304 5.98 -19.33 32.74
N PRO A 305 7.15 -19.06 32.16
CA PRO A 305 7.63 -19.85 31.03
C PRO A 305 7.98 -21.27 31.47
N GLN A 306 7.59 -22.24 30.64
CA GLN A 306 8.04 -23.62 30.80
C GLN A 306 9.36 -23.83 30.04
N ARG A 307 10.14 -24.85 30.46
CA ARG A 307 11.31 -25.27 29.72
C ARG A 307 10.90 -25.80 28.36
N ARG A 308 11.47 -25.24 27.29
CA ARG A 308 11.20 -25.61 25.91
C ARG A 308 12.27 -26.57 25.39
N ASN A 309 11.89 -27.45 24.47
CA ASN A 309 12.81 -28.29 23.70
C ASN A 309 13.40 -27.51 22.52
N THR A 310 14.37 -28.09 21.81
CA THR A 310 15.06 -27.45 20.70
C THR A 310 14.11 -27.07 19.56
N ALA A 311 13.15 -27.95 19.20
CA ALA A 311 12.21 -27.68 18.11
C ALA A 311 11.28 -26.51 18.43
N GLU A 312 10.76 -26.39 19.64
CA GLU A 312 9.94 -25.29 20.11
C GLU A 312 10.71 -23.96 20.09
N VAL A 313 11.98 -23.98 20.51
CA VAL A 313 12.84 -22.76 20.46
C VAL A 313 13.09 -22.35 19.00
N LEU A 314 13.45 -23.27 18.11
CA LEU A 314 13.68 -22.96 16.70
C LEU A 314 12.40 -22.47 16.01
N GLN A 315 11.25 -23.08 16.30
CA GLN A 315 9.97 -22.59 15.80
C GLN A 315 9.68 -21.16 16.23
N GLU A 316 9.98 -20.81 17.47
CA GLU A 316 9.78 -19.44 17.98
C GLU A 316 10.73 -18.43 17.32
N LEU A 317 12.01 -18.80 17.17
CA LEU A 317 13.01 -17.94 16.52
C LEU A 317 12.73 -17.67 15.04
N HIS A 318 11.99 -18.55 14.38
CA HIS A 318 11.63 -18.45 12.96
C HIS A 318 10.14 -18.10 12.75
N ALA A 319 9.45 -17.64 13.78
CA ALA A 319 8.06 -17.23 13.71
C ALA A 319 7.91 -15.71 13.76
N PRO A 320 6.81 -15.14 13.25
CA PRO A 320 6.51 -13.74 13.43
C PRO A 320 6.55 -13.28 14.89
N GLY A 321 7.00 -12.05 15.13
CA GLY A 321 7.21 -11.52 16.48
C GLY A 321 8.52 -11.99 17.13
N ASN A 322 9.51 -12.34 16.31
CA ASN A 322 10.87 -12.70 16.75
C ASN A 322 11.82 -11.48 16.86
N GLY A 323 11.34 -10.27 16.62
CA GLY A 323 12.11 -9.03 16.63
C GLY A 323 12.61 -8.58 15.26
N LEU A 324 12.34 -9.37 14.21
CA LEU A 324 12.45 -8.92 12.82
C LEU A 324 11.17 -8.18 12.41
N GLY A 325 11.21 -7.51 11.26
CA GLY A 325 10.05 -6.78 10.76
C GLY A 325 8.94 -7.71 10.30
N ASP A 326 7.75 -7.52 10.83
CA ASP A 326 6.51 -8.14 10.36
C ASP A 326 5.50 -7.07 9.94
N ILE A 327 4.62 -7.40 9.00
CA ILE A 327 3.54 -6.51 8.57
C ILE A 327 2.33 -6.68 9.48
N TYR A 328 1.91 -5.58 10.10
CA TYR A 328 0.73 -5.49 10.96
C TYR A 328 -0.38 -4.69 10.32
N GLN A 329 -1.61 -4.92 10.77
CA GLN A 329 -2.80 -4.15 10.40
C GLN A 329 -3.70 -3.92 11.61
N ILE A 330 -4.46 -2.81 11.56
CA ILE A 330 -5.50 -2.46 12.53
C ILE A 330 -6.60 -1.66 11.84
N ASP A 331 -7.82 -1.78 12.31
CA ASP A 331 -8.92 -0.95 11.85
C ASP A 331 -8.67 0.54 12.17
N VAL A 332 -8.77 1.41 11.18
CA VAL A 332 -8.58 2.87 11.37
C VAL A 332 -9.51 3.42 12.46
N SER A 333 -10.72 2.87 12.58
CA SER A 333 -11.69 3.26 13.61
C SER A 333 -11.23 2.93 15.05
N ALA A 334 -10.31 1.99 15.21
CA ALA A 334 -9.73 1.63 16.51
C ALA A 334 -8.64 2.63 16.96
N VAL A 335 -8.02 3.35 16.02
CA VAL A 335 -6.95 4.31 16.29
C VAL A 335 -7.55 5.71 16.47
N SER A 336 -7.63 6.18 17.73
CA SER A 336 -8.29 7.46 18.05
C SER A 336 -7.69 8.67 17.33
N ALA A 337 -6.37 8.68 17.12
CA ALA A 337 -5.65 9.75 16.45
C ALA A 337 -5.95 9.82 14.94
N LEU A 338 -6.41 8.74 14.31
CA LEU A 338 -6.80 8.68 12.90
C LEU A 338 -8.24 9.14 12.66
N ARG A 339 -9.04 9.33 13.73
CA ARG A 339 -10.40 9.84 13.58
C ARG A 339 -10.35 11.32 13.19
N PRO A 340 -11.21 11.77 12.26
CA PRO A 340 -11.28 13.20 11.95
C PRO A 340 -11.58 13.99 13.23
N PRO A 341 -10.97 15.16 13.42
CA PRO A 341 -11.29 16.04 14.54
C PRO A 341 -12.79 16.38 14.51
N LYS A 342 -13.41 16.35 15.71
CA LYS A 342 -14.85 16.65 15.86
C LYS A 342 -15.17 18.09 15.53
#